data_886e370c7a40095f41dfd2c6456a23e3
#
_entry.id   886e370c7a40095f41dfd2c6456a23e3
#
_cell.length_a   1.000
_cell.length_b   1.000
_cell.length_c   1.000
_cell.angle_alpha   90.00
_cell.angle_beta   90.00
_cell.angle_gamma   90.00
#
_symmetry.space_group_name_H-M   'P 1'
#
loop_
_entity.id
_entity.type
_entity.pdbx_description
1 polymer ?
#
loop_
_entity_poly.entity_id
_entity_poly.type
_entity_poly.pdbx_seq_one_letter_code
_entity_poly.pdbx_strand_id
1 'polypeptide(L)'
;VDVSQFQGGIRFSQVAADGIKAVYIRASLGDSYVDPNFVRNYTAAKANGLLVGFYHYMTAKTTAEAEAQARFFLQTIGKRTYDLKLAMDYGGEQGLTTASLNANALAFLRAVERNSGTKPVIYTSASKARDVWSQELASQYPLWVANYYVPLPEANGKWPGWVGFQYTNRGSVDGISGNVDRDRFTNYALRETSVPT
;
A
#
# COMPACT_ATOMS: atom_id res chain seq x y z
N VAL A 1 5.98 8.72 -2.40
CA VAL A 1 4.95 8.73 -3.46
C VAL A 1 4.43 7.33 -3.66
N ASP A 2 3.20 7.20 -4.15
CA ASP A 2 2.69 5.92 -4.65
C ASP A 2 2.22 6.08 -6.10
N VAL A 3 2.43 5.02 -6.88
CA VAL A 3 2.26 5.04 -8.33
C VAL A 3 1.65 3.75 -8.86
N SER A 4 1.03 3.86 -10.04
CA SER A 4 0.49 2.75 -10.80
C SER A 4 0.60 3.03 -12.30
N GLN A 5 -0.11 2.28 -13.12
CA GLN A 5 -0.22 2.57 -14.55
C GLN A 5 -0.70 4.00 -14.86
N PHE A 6 -1.45 4.63 -13.95
CA PHE A 6 -2.05 5.94 -14.19
C PHE A 6 -1.03 7.08 -14.29
N GLN A 7 0.16 6.92 -13.73
CA GLN A 7 1.27 7.88 -13.86
C GLN A 7 2.05 7.72 -15.18
N GLY A 8 1.67 6.75 -16.02
CA GLY A 8 2.28 6.56 -17.35
C GLY A 8 3.77 6.26 -17.30
N GLY A 9 4.54 6.98 -18.11
CA GLY A 9 6.00 6.86 -18.17
C GLY A 9 6.68 7.73 -17.11
N ILE A 10 7.32 7.09 -16.12
CA ILE A 10 8.01 7.78 -15.01
C ILE A 10 9.52 7.78 -15.27
N ARG A 11 10.16 8.94 -15.10
CA ARG A 11 11.62 9.11 -15.12
C ARG A 11 12.17 9.10 -13.69
N PHE A 12 12.41 7.90 -13.15
CA PHE A 12 12.82 7.71 -11.74
C PHE A 12 14.14 8.37 -11.36
N SER A 13 15.05 8.66 -12.31
CA SER A 13 16.23 9.48 -12.04
C SER A 13 15.87 10.90 -11.62
N GLN A 14 14.85 11.50 -12.23
CA GLN A 14 14.35 12.83 -11.86
C GLN A 14 13.56 12.77 -10.55
N VAL A 15 12.74 11.73 -10.35
CA VAL A 15 12.03 11.49 -9.08
C VAL A 15 13.00 11.42 -7.90
N ALA A 16 14.10 10.69 -8.04
CA ALA A 16 15.14 10.60 -7.01
C ALA A 16 15.87 11.95 -6.80
N ALA A 17 16.16 12.68 -7.88
CA ALA A 17 16.79 14.01 -7.83
C ALA A 17 15.88 15.06 -7.17
N ASP A 18 14.55 14.95 -7.32
CA ASP A 18 13.55 15.78 -6.64
C ASP A 18 13.41 15.47 -5.12
N GLY A 19 14.27 14.59 -4.60
CA GLY A 19 14.35 14.28 -3.16
C GLY A 19 13.41 13.20 -2.68
N ILE A 20 12.67 12.53 -3.56
CA ILE A 20 11.86 11.35 -3.20
C ILE A 20 12.78 10.22 -2.75
N LYS A 21 12.45 9.59 -1.62
CA LYS A 21 13.23 8.49 -1.02
C LYS A 21 12.57 7.14 -1.17
N ALA A 22 11.25 7.11 -1.25
CA ALA A 22 10.47 5.88 -1.24
C ALA A 22 9.31 5.93 -2.23
N VAL A 23 9.00 4.78 -2.82
CA VAL A 23 7.87 4.61 -3.74
C VAL A 23 7.11 3.33 -3.43
N TYR A 24 5.78 3.45 -3.27
CA TYR A 24 4.89 2.30 -3.37
C TYR A 24 4.43 2.13 -4.81
N ILE A 25 4.49 0.91 -5.31
CA ILE A 25 4.14 0.57 -6.70
C ILE A 25 2.99 -0.43 -6.68
N ARG A 26 1.90 -0.15 -7.37
CA ARG A 26 0.85 -1.14 -7.55
C ARG A 26 1.39 -2.35 -8.30
N ALA A 27 1.32 -3.52 -7.67
CA ALA A 27 1.69 -4.76 -8.32
C ALA A 27 0.50 -5.37 -9.07
N SER A 28 -0.66 -5.39 -8.42
CA SER A 28 -1.84 -6.08 -8.93
C SER A 28 -3.15 -5.51 -8.41
N LEU A 29 -4.24 -5.92 -9.05
CA LEU A 29 -5.62 -5.59 -8.71
C LEU A 29 -6.48 -6.84 -8.88
N GLY A 30 -7.39 -7.09 -7.92
CA GLY A 30 -8.28 -8.25 -8.00
C GLY A 30 -7.52 -9.57 -8.03
N ASP A 31 -8.06 -10.56 -8.72
CA ASP A 31 -7.52 -11.92 -8.76
C ASP A 31 -6.69 -12.26 -10.00
N SER A 32 -6.62 -11.34 -10.98
CA SER A 32 -6.08 -11.63 -12.31
C SER A 32 -5.36 -10.46 -12.99
N TYR A 33 -5.48 -9.24 -12.48
CA TYR A 33 -4.91 -8.06 -13.13
C TYR A 33 -3.53 -7.70 -12.56
N VAL A 34 -2.48 -7.82 -13.36
CA VAL A 34 -1.14 -7.29 -13.08
C VAL A 34 -1.03 -5.88 -13.63
N ASP A 35 -0.55 -4.92 -12.83
CA ASP A 35 -0.33 -3.57 -13.32
C ASP A 35 0.71 -3.58 -14.46
N PRO A 36 0.38 -3.08 -15.66
CA PRO A 36 1.26 -3.17 -16.82
C PRO A 36 2.59 -2.42 -16.64
N ASN A 37 2.64 -1.46 -15.73
CA ASN A 37 3.85 -0.70 -15.43
C ASN A 37 4.63 -1.23 -14.22
N PHE A 38 4.13 -2.28 -13.55
CA PHE A 38 4.71 -2.83 -12.32
C PHE A 38 6.21 -3.15 -12.47
N VAL A 39 6.56 -3.99 -13.43
CA VAL A 39 7.94 -4.46 -13.62
C VAL A 39 8.86 -3.31 -14.01
N ARG A 40 8.41 -2.46 -14.95
CA ARG A 40 9.17 -1.28 -15.40
C ARG A 40 9.43 -0.32 -14.25
N ASN A 41 8.39 0.03 -13.49
CA ASN A 41 8.50 0.97 -12.38
C ASN A 41 9.39 0.40 -11.26
N TYR A 42 9.25 -0.88 -10.93
CA TYR A 42 10.13 -1.56 -9.98
C TYR A 42 11.60 -1.49 -10.39
N THR A 43 11.91 -1.91 -11.62
CA THR A 43 13.29 -1.95 -12.12
C THR A 43 13.91 -0.56 -12.10
N ALA A 44 13.18 0.45 -12.59
CA ALA A 44 13.68 1.81 -12.66
C ALA A 44 13.81 2.47 -11.27
N ALA A 45 12.87 2.25 -10.36
CA ALA A 45 12.95 2.77 -8.99
C ALA A 45 14.16 2.19 -8.23
N LYS A 46 14.36 0.88 -8.29
CA LYS A 46 15.53 0.22 -7.66
C LYS A 46 16.84 0.67 -8.26
N ALA A 47 16.93 0.83 -9.58
CA ALA A 47 18.14 1.30 -10.27
C ALA A 47 18.50 2.75 -9.88
N ASN A 48 17.55 3.55 -9.41
CA ASN A 48 17.77 4.91 -8.94
C ASN A 48 17.83 5.04 -7.40
N GLY A 49 18.00 3.93 -6.68
CA GLY A 49 18.24 3.91 -5.23
C GLY A 49 17.04 4.24 -4.36
N LEU A 50 15.81 4.19 -4.90
CA LEU A 50 14.61 4.39 -4.11
C LEU A 50 14.29 3.15 -3.26
N LEU A 51 13.77 3.37 -2.05
CA LEU A 51 13.12 2.33 -1.26
C LEU A 51 11.80 1.96 -1.94
N VAL A 52 11.58 0.67 -2.15
CA VAL A 52 10.41 0.18 -2.88
C VAL A 52 9.48 -0.63 -1.98
N GLY A 53 8.20 -0.32 -2.03
CA GLY A 53 7.11 -1.13 -1.50
C GLY A 53 6.13 -1.52 -2.60
N PHE A 54 5.30 -2.51 -2.33
CA PHE A 54 4.26 -2.94 -3.25
C PHE A 54 2.90 -2.88 -2.59
N TYR A 55 1.87 -2.51 -3.38
CA TYR A 55 0.50 -2.59 -2.92
C TYR A 55 -0.39 -3.37 -3.90
N HIS A 56 -1.46 -3.90 -3.34
CA HIS A 56 -2.52 -4.58 -4.05
C HIS A 56 -3.84 -3.82 -3.89
N TYR A 57 -4.52 -3.57 -5.00
CA TYR A 57 -5.87 -3.04 -4.98
C TYR A 57 -6.86 -4.20 -4.83
N MET A 58 -7.35 -4.42 -3.60
CA MET A 58 -8.23 -5.53 -3.26
C MET A 58 -9.68 -5.21 -3.61
N THR A 59 -10.36 -6.17 -4.25
CA THR A 59 -11.76 -6.05 -4.68
C THR A 59 -12.63 -7.20 -4.16
N ALA A 60 -12.11 -8.01 -3.26
CA ALA A 60 -12.76 -9.22 -2.75
C ALA A 60 -14.11 -8.91 -2.09
N LYS A 61 -15.09 -9.76 -2.35
CA LYS A 61 -16.43 -9.73 -1.73
C LYS A 61 -16.59 -10.77 -0.62
N THR A 62 -15.71 -11.76 -0.58
CA THR A 62 -15.69 -12.83 0.42
C THR A 62 -14.27 -13.02 0.96
N THR A 63 -14.17 -13.69 2.12
CA THR A 63 -12.86 -14.04 2.70
C THR A 63 -12.06 -14.99 1.81
N ALA A 64 -12.73 -15.91 1.11
CA ALA A 64 -12.08 -16.82 0.16
C ALA A 64 -11.46 -16.08 -1.03
N GLU A 65 -12.19 -15.10 -1.58
CA GLU A 65 -11.66 -14.22 -2.62
C GLU A 65 -10.50 -13.36 -2.10
N ALA A 66 -10.59 -12.85 -0.88
CA ALA A 66 -9.52 -12.07 -0.26
C ALA A 66 -8.23 -12.88 -0.12
N GLU A 67 -8.31 -14.13 0.31
CA GLU A 67 -7.16 -15.04 0.36
C GLU A 67 -6.62 -15.39 -1.03
N ALA A 68 -7.49 -15.56 -2.03
CA ALA A 68 -7.08 -15.78 -3.41
C ALA A 68 -6.32 -14.56 -3.98
N GLN A 69 -6.82 -13.35 -3.72
CA GLN A 69 -6.17 -12.11 -4.13
C GLN A 69 -4.82 -11.91 -3.41
N ALA A 70 -4.71 -12.28 -2.14
CA ALA A 70 -3.43 -12.25 -1.42
C ALA A 70 -2.39 -13.20 -2.05
N ARG A 71 -2.79 -14.41 -2.44
CA ARG A 71 -1.91 -15.34 -3.17
C ARG A 71 -1.49 -14.77 -4.52
N PHE A 72 -2.44 -14.22 -5.28
CA PHE A 72 -2.16 -13.59 -6.58
C PHE A 72 -1.18 -12.42 -6.44
N PHE A 73 -1.37 -11.56 -5.44
CA PHE A 73 -0.46 -10.45 -5.12
C PHE A 73 0.96 -10.94 -4.89
N LEU A 74 1.14 -11.94 -4.03
CA LEU A 74 2.46 -12.50 -3.72
C LEU A 74 3.10 -13.22 -4.92
N GLN A 75 2.30 -13.92 -5.73
CA GLN A 75 2.78 -14.52 -6.99
C GLN A 75 3.25 -13.46 -7.98
N THR A 76 2.52 -12.35 -8.09
CA THR A 76 2.89 -11.21 -8.95
C THR A 76 4.22 -10.59 -8.51
N ILE A 77 4.43 -10.40 -7.21
CA ILE A 77 5.70 -9.93 -6.66
C ILE A 77 6.82 -10.93 -6.96
N GLY A 78 6.57 -12.21 -6.81
CA GLY A 78 7.54 -13.27 -7.05
C GLY A 78 8.79 -13.13 -6.18
N LYS A 79 9.96 -13.21 -6.77
CA LYS A 79 11.27 -13.13 -6.08
C LYS A 79 11.83 -11.70 -5.98
N ARG A 80 11.03 -10.66 -6.29
CA ARG A 80 11.52 -9.28 -6.24
C ARG A 80 11.77 -8.84 -4.81
N THR A 81 12.89 -8.19 -4.59
CA THR A 81 13.22 -7.59 -3.29
C THR A 81 12.46 -6.28 -3.10
N TYR A 82 12.00 -6.03 -1.89
CA TYR A 82 11.32 -4.80 -1.51
C TYR A 82 11.74 -4.37 -0.11
N ASP A 83 11.67 -3.07 0.14
CA ASP A 83 12.22 -2.44 1.35
C ASP A 83 11.12 -2.02 2.33
N LEU A 84 9.91 -1.80 1.84
CA LEU A 84 8.76 -1.36 2.65
C LEU A 84 7.78 -2.53 2.86
N LYS A 85 7.01 -2.50 3.94
CA LYS A 85 5.94 -3.48 4.18
C LYS A 85 4.96 -3.51 3.00
N LEU A 86 4.47 -4.70 2.66
CA LEU A 86 3.43 -4.84 1.63
C LEU A 86 2.15 -4.14 2.08
N ALA A 87 1.39 -3.56 1.14
CA ALA A 87 0.21 -2.79 1.49
C ALA A 87 -1.05 -3.32 0.79
N MET A 88 -2.17 -3.24 1.51
CA MET A 88 -3.52 -3.50 1.00
C MET A 88 -4.25 -2.16 0.81
N ASP A 89 -4.78 -1.93 -0.38
CA ASP A 89 -5.74 -0.88 -0.68
C ASP A 89 -7.09 -1.53 -1.02
N TYR A 90 -8.09 -1.40 -0.14
CA TYR A 90 -9.38 -2.05 -0.33
C TYR A 90 -10.38 -1.13 -1.01
N GLY A 91 -10.64 -1.38 -2.30
CA GLY A 91 -11.56 -0.59 -3.13
C GLY A 91 -12.88 -1.28 -3.50
N GLY A 92 -13.03 -2.56 -3.23
CA GLY A 92 -14.21 -3.36 -3.62
C GLY A 92 -15.41 -3.33 -2.67
N GLU A 93 -15.73 -2.21 -2.07
CA GLU A 93 -16.61 -2.09 -0.89
C GLU A 93 -18.11 -2.13 -1.17
N GLN A 94 -18.53 -1.86 -2.41
CA GLN A 94 -19.95 -1.72 -2.75
C GLN A 94 -20.78 -2.97 -2.40
N GLY A 95 -21.85 -2.75 -1.64
CA GLY A 95 -22.79 -3.79 -1.25
C GLY A 95 -22.34 -4.66 -0.07
N LEU A 96 -21.21 -4.35 0.57
CA LEU A 96 -20.72 -5.06 1.74
C LEU A 96 -21.07 -4.36 3.05
N THR A 97 -21.34 -5.16 4.09
CA THR A 97 -21.48 -4.64 5.45
C THR A 97 -20.10 -4.36 6.05
N THR A 98 -20.05 -3.50 7.08
CA THR A 98 -18.81 -3.25 7.84
C THR A 98 -18.19 -4.55 8.38
N ALA A 99 -19.02 -5.49 8.84
CA ALA A 99 -18.55 -6.80 9.32
C ALA A 99 -17.86 -7.60 8.19
N SER A 100 -18.47 -7.64 7.00
CA SER A 100 -17.88 -8.33 5.83
C SER A 100 -16.59 -7.66 5.37
N LEU A 101 -16.54 -6.31 5.37
CA LEU A 101 -15.33 -5.57 5.02
C LEU A 101 -14.17 -5.92 5.95
N ASN A 102 -14.41 -5.93 7.25
CA ASN A 102 -13.37 -6.29 8.24
C ASN A 102 -12.94 -7.75 8.12
N ALA A 103 -13.87 -8.69 7.91
CA ALA A 103 -13.55 -10.10 7.72
C ALA A 103 -12.68 -10.33 6.48
N ASN A 104 -13.02 -9.69 5.36
CA ASN A 104 -12.27 -9.80 4.11
C ASN A 104 -10.88 -9.15 4.24
N ALA A 105 -10.81 -7.97 4.84
CA ALA A 105 -9.52 -7.29 5.08
C ALA A 105 -8.60 -8.13 5.97
N LEU A 106 -9.11 -8.68 7.08
CA LEU A 106 -8.33 -9.56 7.95
C LEU A 106 -7.88 -10.84 7.23
N ALA A 107 -8.75 -11.44 6.40
CA ALA A 107 -8.38 -12.63 5.63
C ALA A 107 -7.21 -12.34 4.67
N PHE A 108 -7.26 -11.22 3.93
CA PHE A 108 -6.18 -10.79 3.03
C PHE A 108 -4.88 -10.52 3.81
N LEU A 109 -4.95 -9.66 4.82
CA LEU A 109 -3.77 -9.23 5.59
C LEU A 109 -3.08 -10.42 6.27
N ARG A 110 -3.86 -11.32 6.89
CA ARG A 110 -3.34 -12.55 7.50
C ARG A 110 -2.71 -13.49 6.47
N ALA A 111 -3.31 -13.62 5.28
CA ALA A 111 -2.75 -14.43 4.21
C ALA A 111 -1.42 -13.86 3.69
N VAL A 112 -1.33 -12.54 3.51
CA VAL A 112 -0.08 -11.87 3.15
C VAL A 112 0.97 -12.07 4.24
N GLU A 113 0.64 -11.85 5.51
CA GLU A 113 1.56 -12.02 6.64
C GLU A 113 2.12 -13.45 6.73
N ARG A 114 1.25 -14.46 6.70
CA ARG A 114 1.65 -15.88 6.75
C ARG A 114 2.62 -16.27 5.65
N ASN A 115 2.41 -15.76 4.43
CA ASN A 115 3.17 -16.20 3.26
C ASN A 115 4.38 -15.31 2.94
N SER A 116 4.43 -14.07 3.44
CA SER A 116 5.56 -13.15 3.26
C SER A 116 6.50 -13.11 4.47
N GLY A 117 6.03 -13.57 5.63
CA GLY A 117 6.76 -13.51 6.90
C GLY A 117 6.82 -12.11 7.52
N THR A 118 6.10 -11.12 6.97
CA THR A 118 6.09 -9.74 7.48
C THR A 118 4.67 -9.19 7.54
N LYS A 119 4.37 -8.40 8.57
CA LYS A 119 3.08 -7.72 8.69
C LYS A 119 2.87 -6.72 7.57
N PRO A 120 1.78 -6.84 6.79
CA PRO A 120 1.42 -5.82 5.81
C PRO A 120 0.81 -4.58 6.48
N VAL A 121 0.67 -3.53 5.69
CA VAL A 121 0.05 -2.25 6.05
C VAL A 121 -1.35 -2.19 5.44
N ILE A 122 -2.31 -1.60 6.15
CA ILE A 122 -3.58 -1.19 5.56
C ILE A 122 -3.49 0.26 5.11
N TYR A 123 -3.72 0.51 3.81
CA TYR A 123 -3.96 1.84 3.27
C TYR A 123 -5.46 2.12 3.31
N THR A 124 -5.84 3.30 3.85
CA THR A 124 -7.24 3.72 3.93
C THR A 124 -7.37 5.23 4.16
N SER A 125 -8.54 5.79 3.88
CA SER A 125 -8.85 7.18 4.24
C SER A 125 -9.04 7.35 5.75
N ALA A 126 -8.84 8.57 6.26
CA ALA A 126 -9.06 8.91 7.67
C ALA A 126 -10.51 8.61 8.12
N SER A 127 -11.49 8.88 7.26
CA SER A 127 -12.91 8.59 7.56
C SER A 127 -13.14 7.07 7.70
N LYS A 128 -12.61 6.25 6.80
CA LYS A 128 -12.75 4.79 6.93
C LYS A 128 -11.98 4.24 8.13
N ALA A 129 -10.81 4.78 8.43
CA ALA A 129 -10.06 4.42 9.64
C ALA A 129 -10.92 4.60 10.90
N ARG A 130 -11.67 5.69 10.97
CA ARG A 130 -12.58 5.98 12.09
C ARG A 130 -13.87 5.17 12.06
N ASP A 131 -14.53 5.06 10.90
CA ASP A 131 -15.93 4.63 10.82
C ASP A 131 -16.11 3.16 10.38
N VAL A 132 -15.16 2.59 9.67
CA VAL A 132 -15.30 1.26 9.05
C VAL A 132 -14.46 0.18 9.73
N TRP A 133 -13.17 0.46 9.95
CA TRP A 133 -12.25 -0.57 10.41
C TRP A 133 -12.42 -0.88 11.90
N SER A 134 -12.32 -2.16 12.26
CA SER A 134 -12.48 -2.63 13.63
C SER A 134 -11.24 -2.37 14.48
N GLN A 135 -11.45 -2.36 15.81
CA GLN A 135 -10.34 -2.32 16.76
C GLN A 135 -9.44 -3.58 16.63
N GLU A 136 -10.03 -4.73 16.31
CA GLU A 136 -9.28 -5.96 16.06
C GLU A 136 -8.27 -5.79 14.93
N LEU A 137 -8.70 -5.23 13.79
CA LEU A 137 -7.82 -4.97 12.65
C LEU A 137 -6.75 -3.93 13.00
N ALA A 138 -7.15 -2.85 13.64
CA ALA A 138 -6.26 -1.76 14.04
C ALA A 138 -5.15 -2.19 15.01
N SER A 139 -5.45 -3.14 15.91
CA SER A 139 -4.46 -3.67 16.87
C SER A 139 -3.44 -4.61 16.23
N GLN A 140 -3.75 -5.19 15.06
CA GLN A 140 -2.89 -6.19 14.41
C GLN A 140 -2.03 -5.59 13.29
N TYR A 141 -2.55 -4.60 12.55
CA TYR A 141 -1.92 -4.11 11.31
C TYR A 141 -1.69 -2.61 11.33
N PRO A 142 -0.49 -2.14 10.92
CA PRO A 142 -0.16 -0.72 10.87
C PRO A 142 -0.95 0.03 9.80
N LEU A 143 -1.11 1.33 10.04
CA LEU A 143 -1.93 2.23 9.23
C LEU A 143 -1.09 3.08 8.27
N TRP A 144 -1.45 3.08 6.99
CA TRP A 144 -1.12 4.11 6.03
C TRP A 144 -2.39 4.89 5.70
N VAL A 145 -2.49 6.12 6.21
CA VAL A 145 -3.72 6.92 6.16
C VAL A 145 -3.66 7.99 5.07
N ALA A 146 -4.73 8.11 4.29
CA ALA A 146 -4.97 9.22 3.39
C ALA A 146 -5.87 10.27 4.07
N ASN A 147 -5.36 11.49 4.21
CA ASN A 147 -6.11 12.64 4.71
C ASN A 147 -5.53 13.91 4.08
N TYR A 148 -6.20 14.42 3.06
CA TYR A 148 -5.64 15.43 2.18
C TYR A 148 -5.75 16.85 2.73
N TYR A 149 -4.73 17.67 2.45
CA TYR A 149 -4.68 19.11 2.71
C TYR A 149 -4.78 19.48 4.19
N VAL A 150 -4.36 18.58 5.06
CA VAL A 150 -4.22 18.80 6.50
C VAL A 150 -2.76 18.62 6.92
N PRO A 151 -2.28 19.30 7.97
CA PRO A 151 -0.89 19.19 8.42
C PRO A 151 -0.56 17.81 9.00
N LEU A 152 -1.54 17.15 9.65
CA LEU A 152 -1.48 15.83 10.23
C LEU A 152 -2.83 15.13 10.04
N PRO A 153 -2.84 13.79 9.93
CA PRO A 153 -4.11 13.07 9.80
C PRO A 153 -4.95 13.17 11.07
N GLU A 154 -6.26 13.18 10.87
CA GLU A 154 -7.22 13.18 11.97
C GLU A 154 -7.09 11.93 12.84
N ALA A 155 -7.30 12.11 14.15
CA ALA A 155 -7.37 10.98 15.05
C ALA A 155 -8.58 10.08 14.72
N ASN A 156 -8.36 8.78 14.67
CA ASN A 156 -9.42 7.81 14.32
C ASN A 156 -9.90 6.98 15.53
N GLY A 157 -9.28 7.14 16.69
CA GLY A 157 -9.65 6.49 17.95
C GLY A 157 -9.29 5.00 18.03
N LYS A 158 -8.60 4.43 17.03
CA LYS A 158 -8.27 3.00 16.97
C LYS A 158 -6.77 2.75 16.83
N TRP A 159 -6.11 3.44 15.90
CA TRP A 159 -4.66 3.39 15.77
C TRP A 159 -4.02 4.49 16.61
N PRO A 160 -3.00 4.17 17.42
CA PRO A 160 -2.28 5.19 18.20
C PRO A 160 -1.39 6.08 17.33
N GLY A 161 -1.14 5.69 16.08
CA GLY A 161 -0.32 6.41 15.12
C GLY A 161 -0.41 5.80 13.72
N TRP A 162 0.38 6.33 12.82
CA TRP A 162 0.45 5.89 11.42
C TRP A 162 1.90 5.58 11.03
N VAL A 163 2.07 4.69 10.06
CA VAL A 163 3.37 4.41 9.43
C VAL A 163 3.53 5.14 8.09
N GLY A 164 2.43 5.44 7.44
CA GLY A 164 2.34 6.24 6.22
C GLY A 164 1.22 7.27 6.31
N PHE A 165 1.47 8.46 5.76
CA PHE A 165 0.50 9.55 5.64
C PHE A 165 0.51 10.10 4.21
N GLN A 166 -0.52 9.76 3.44
CA GLN A 166 -0.76 10.33 2.12
C GLN A 166 -1.49 11.67 2.31
N TYR A 167 -0.76 12.78 2.12
CA TYR A 167 -1.24 14.11 2.47
C TYR A 167 -1.81 14.92 1.29
N THR A 168 -1.59 14.44 0.05
CA THR A 168 -2.17 15.04 -1.16
C THR A 168 -2.25 14.02 -2.28
N ASN A 169 -3.29 14.14 -3.09
CA ASN A 169 -3.46 13.43 -4.36
C ASN A 169 -3.25 14.34 -5.59
N ARG A 170 -2.72 15.55 -5.37
CA ARG A 170 -2.42 16.55 -6.41
C ARG A 170 -1.00 17.08 -6.29
N GLY A 171 -0.08 16.21 -5.87
CA GLY A 171 1.34 16.53 -5.79
C GLY A 171 1.96 16.66 -7.17
N SER A 172 3.04 17.42 -7.25
CA SER A 172 3.93 17.46 -8.41
C SER A 172 5.29 16.92 -7.99
N VAL A 173 5.88 16.08 -8.84
CA VAL A 173 7.21 15.49 -8.65
C VAL A 173 7.90 15.46 -10.01
N ASP A 174 9.14 15.94 -10.07
CA ASP A 174 9.91 15.90 -11.30
C ASP A 174 10.08 14.48 -11.80
N GLY A 175 9.81 14.26 -13.09
CA GLY A 175 9.85 12.94 -13.69
C GLY A 175 8.50 12.21 -13.74
N ILE A 176 7.45 12.76 -13.12
CA ILE A 176 6.06 12.26 -13.22
C ILE A 176 5.19 13.32 -13.89
N SER A 177 4.48 12.95 -14.95
CA SER A 177 3.55 13.85 -15.62
C SER A 177 2.21 13.88 -14.90
N GLY A 178 1.69 15.09 -14.64
CA GLY A 178 0.40 15.27 -13.97
C GLY A 178 0.48 15.11 -12.45
N ASN A 179 -0.66 14.87 -11.83
CA ASN A 179 -0.77 14.72 -10.40
C ASN A 179 -0.25 13.35 -9.94
N VAL A 180 0.38 13.37 -8.76
CA VAL A 180 0.82 12.15 -8.08
C VAL A 180 0.54 12.26 -6.59
N ASP A 181 0.23 11.13 -5.97
CA ASP A 181 0.07 11.01 -4.54
C ASP A 181 1.42 11.21 -3.83
N ARG A 182 1.43 12.07 -2.79
CA ARG A 182 2.63 12.29 -1.98
C ARG A 182 2.40 11.87 -0.54
N ASP A 183 3.41 11.22 0.00
CA ASP A 183 3.37 10.55 1.29
C ASP A 183 4.52 10.97 2.20
N ARG A 184 4.28 10.81 3.50
CA ARG A 184 5.32 10.77 4.53
C ARG A 184 5.29 9.39 5.17
N PHE A 185 6.44 8.72 5.22
CA PHE A 185 6.57 7.42 5.87
C PHE A 185 7.50 7.53 7.07
N THR A 186 7.15 6.83 8.14
CA THR A 186 8.03 6.61 9.28
C THR A 186 8.90 5.38 9.04
N ASN A 187 9.94 5.18 9.85
CA ASN A 187 10.78 3.98 9.79
C ASN A 187 9.98 2.69 10.07
N TYR A 188 8.82 2.76 10.69
CA TYR A 188 7.93 1.61 10.90
C TYR A 188 7.28 1.10 9.60
N ALA A 189 7.34 1.85 8.50
CA ALA A 189 6.96 1.38 7.18
C ALA A 189 8.01 0.43 6.56
N LEU A 190 9.24 0.44 7.05
CA LEU A 190 10.28 -0.46 6.57
C LEU A 190 9.92 -1.92 6.87
N ARG A 191 10.26 -2.78 5.92
CA ARG A 191 10.16 -4.23 6.12
C ARG A 191 11.17 -4.63 7.20
N GLU A 192 10.69 -5.33 8.21
CA GLU A 192 11.58 -5.97 9.19
C GLU A 192 12.38 -7.05 8.45
N THR A 193 13.69 -6.87 8.34
CA THR A 193 14.56 -7.95 7.91
C THR A 193 14.66 -8.92 9.09
N SER A 194 14.21 -10.15 8.91
CA SER A 194 14.54 -11.21 9.85
C SER A 194 16.07 -11.26 9.97
N VAL A 195 16.60 -10.88 11.13
CA VAL A 195 18.00 -11.18 11.45
C VAL A 195 18.09 -12.70 11.47
N PRO A 196 18.95 -13.34 10.64
CA PRO A 196 19.17 -14.77 10.75
C PRO A 196 19.72 -15.03 12.17
N THR A 197 18.98 -15.80 12.96
CA THR A 197 19.45 -16.35 14.22
C THR A 197 20.49 -17.43 13.96
#